data_bdfd17e0b8120445fb1d607ca33ec681
#
_entry.id   bdfd17e0b8120445fb1d607ca33ec681
#
_cell.length_a   1.000
_cell.length_b   1.000
_cell.length_c   1.000
_cell.angle_alpha   90.00
_cell.angle_beta   90.00
_cell.angle_gamma   90.00
#
_symmetry.space_group_name_H-M   'P 1'
#
loop_
_entity.id
_entity.type
_entity.pdbx_description
1 polymer ?
#
loop_
_entity_poly.entity_id
_entity_poly.type
_entity_poly.pdbx_seq_one_letter_code
_entity_poly.pdbx_strand_id
1 'polypeptide(L)'
;FVTLRQHNASDVLASRKVLLQPGEKAPVVLSFEAVPGDIGQGLLVQLSPADAMPVDDVAYARVPPGEEISVIGLGKRSPWIERAFRSDPNVAWEEGSVSDLESGAIPPGALVVIEGQCPTVLPPGDMLILNPPEGPCLTTTVKGLVDKPMITSWATADQRFRFLTLDGVLMEKARLLGVDNPRHELIHAREGAIAADVSLPGRTVTLVGFDVGDTNWPYKASFVLFVRNLVELARTHRSHGVVGAGKAGEPVRLAVPHHVQEVKVVGPGEVTQSLRARDGLAIVPSTQKAGINHASWGKPIPGSVVFAINLTSENESDVRDKPLEFTSSDVKTTTAEQVSQSHTEWSWLLAVLALAAVITDVWYLTRKPRFRSLSATLQPKRPERTAT
;
A
#
# COMPACT_ATOMS: atom_id res chain seq x y z
N PHE A 1 21.24 -21.23 15.92
CA PHE A 1 20.17 -21.93 15.18
C PHE A 1 19.02 -20.97 14.96
N VAL A 2 18.40 -21.06 13.79
CA VAL A 2 17.15 -20.39 13.46
C VAL A 2 16.09 -21.46 13.37
N THR A 3 15.06 -21.37 14.20
CA THR A 3 14.03 -22.40 14.37
C THR A 3 12.67 -21.82 14.03
N LEU A 4 11.90 -22.47 13.18
CA LEU A 4 10.52 -22.12 12.82
C LEU A 4 9.56 -23.08 13.54
N ARG A 5 8.55 -22.50 14.20
CA ARG A 5 7.49 -23.22 14.91
C ARG A 5 6.12 -22.60 14.58
N GLN A 6 5.06 -23.34 14.82
CA GLN A 6 3.73 -22.77 14.90
C GLN A 6 3.58 -22.02 16.23
N HIS A 7 2.93 -20.87 16.24
CA HIS A 7 2.88 -19.97 17.40
C HIS A 7 2.38 -20.64 18.70
N ASN A 8 1.40 -21.54 18.57
CA ASN A 8 0.78 -22.23 19.72
C ASN A 8 1.21 -23.70 19.83
N ALA A 9 2.23 -24.14 19.11
CA ALA A 9 2.72 -25.52 19.16
C ALA A 9 4.19 -25.57 19.55
N SER A 10 4.58 -26.66 20.18
CA SER A 10 5.98 -26.94 20.53
C SER A 10 6.78 -27.52 19.37
N ASP A 11 6.10 -28.03 18.36
CA ASP A 11 6.72 -28.76 17.26
C ASP A 11 7.53 -27.82 16.35
N VAL A 12 8.73 -28.29 16.02
CA VAL A 12 9.64 -27.58 15.10
C VAL A 12 9.29 -27.93 13.67
N LEU A 13 8.85 -26.95 12.90
CA LEU A 13 8.53 -27.11 11.48
C LEU A 13 9.78 -27.14 10.62
N ALA A 14 10.76 -26.29 10.92
CA ALA A 14 12.04 -26.24 10.25
C ALA A 14 13.12 -25.66 11.17
N SER A 15 14.37 -26.05 10.98
CA SER A 15 15.51 -25.52 11.70
C SER A 15 16.73 -25.44 10.82
N ARG A 16 17.54 -24.38 10.97
CA ARG A 16 18.78 -24.20 10.24
C ARG A 16 19.87 -23.66 11.15
N LYS A 17 21.07 -24.28 11.06
CA LYS A 17 22.26 -23.75 11.68
C LYS A 17 22.89 -22.71 10.75
N VAL A 18 23.17 -21.53 11.29
CA VAL A 18 23.87 -20.43 10.59
C VAL A 18 25.09 -20.06 11.42
N LEU A 19 26.20 -19.86 10.74
CA LEU A 19 27.43 -19.35 11.35
C LEU A 19 27.66 -17.97 10.75
N LEU A 20 27.74 -16.96 11.60
CA LEU A 20 27.98 -15.58 11.21
C LEU A 20 29.27 -15.06 11.82
N GLN A 21 30.00 -14.28 11.08
CA GLN A 21 31.10 -13.48 11.61
C GLN A 21 30.56 -12.20 12.26
N PRO A 22 31.30 -11.59 13.19
CA PRO A 22 30.90 -10.31 13.77
C PRO A 22 30.63 -9.26 12.69
N GLY A 23 29.40 -8.68 12.70
CA GLY A 23 28.94 -7.70 11.72
C GLY A 23 28.42 -8.28 10.40
N GLU A 24 28.47 -9.60 10.22
CA GLU A 24 27.92 -10.26 9.02
C GLU A 24 26.40 -10.34 9.09
N LYS A 25 25.74 -10.13 7.96
CA LYS A 25 24.28 -10.32 7.77
C LYS A 25 24.07 -11.41 6.73
N ALA A 26 23.27 -12.41 7.04
CA ALA A 26 22.93 -13.47 6.11
C ALA A 26 21.42 -13.70 6.05
N PRO A 27 20.83 -13.79 4.86
CA PRO A 27 19.42 -14.18 4.70
C PRO A 27 19.26 -15.68 5.03
N VAL A 28 18.24 -16.01 5.81
CA VAL A 28 17.92 -17.40 6.14
C VAL A 28 16.58 -17.75 5.52
N VAL A 29 16.58 -18.77 4.66
CA VAL A 29 15.36 -19.33 4.08
C VAL A 29 15.04 -20.62 4.80
N LEU A 30 13.85 -20.69 5.38
CA LEU A 30 13.28 -21.88 5.99
C LEU A 30 12.08 -22.33 5.14
N SER A 31 12.08 -23.60 4.73
CA SER A 31 10.99 -24.19 3.97
C SER A 31 10.27 -25.20 4.84
N PHE A 32 8.95 -25.17 4.83
CA PHE A 32 8.11 -26.17 5.50
C PHE A 32 6.88 -26.45 4.65
N GLU A 33 6.29 -27.60 4.86
CA GLU A 33 5.05 -28.00 4.20
C GLU A 33 3.87 -27.63 5.11
N ALA A 34 3.06 -26.66 4.67
CA ALA A 34 1.88 -26.23 5.40
C ALA A 34 0.74 -27.24 5.14
N VAL A 35 0.17 -27.78 6.19
CA VAL A 35 -1.06 -28.60 6.09
C VAL A 35 -2.30 -27.70 6.19
N PRO A 36 -3.47 -28.12 5.67
CA PRO A 36 -4.68 -27.29 5.66
C PRO A 36 -5.08 -26.66 7.00
N GLY A 37 -4.73 -27.30 8.13
CA GLY A 37 -4.99 -26.78 9.48
C GLY A 37 -4.06 -25.64 9.91
N ASP A 38 -2.94 -25.42 9.22
CA ASP A 38 -1.96 -24.35 9.53
C ASP A 38 -2.32 -23.04 8.89
N ILE A 39 -3.22 -23.07 7.90
CA ILE A 39 -3.63 -21.89 7.15
C ILE A 39 -4.27 -20.85 8.08
N GLY A 40 -3.74 -19.62 8.04
CA GLY A 40 -4.20 -18.53 8.90
C GLY A 40 -3.63 -18.57 10.33
N GLN A 41 -2.81 -19.55 10.67
CA GLN A 41 -2.13 -19.66 11.95
C GLN A 41 -0.90 -18.73 12.02
N GLY A 42 -0.54 -18.34 13.24
CA GLY A 42 0.69 -17.62 13.50
C GLY A 42 1.91 -18.54 13.45
N LEU A 43 3.00 -18.03 12.92
CA LEU A 43 4.32 -18.66 12.94
C LEU A 43 5.25 -17.88 13.86
N LEU A 44 6.16 -18.59 14.47
CA LEU A 44 7.20 -18.06 15.35
C LEU A 44 8.55 -18.53 14.83
N VAL A 45 9.43 -17.58 14.55
CA VAL A 45 10.85 -17.82 14.27
C VAL A 45 11.65 -17.44 15.51
N GLN A 46 12.50 -18.33 15.96
CA GLN A 46 13.31 -18.13 17.17
C GLN A 46 14.79 -18.34 16.88
N LEU A 47 15.62 -17.43 17.36
CA LEU A 47 17.07 -17.55 17.38
C LEU A 47 17.51 -18.28 18.65
N SER A 48 18.59 -19.05 18.55
CA SER A 48 19.20 -19.79 19.67
C SER A 48 20.70 -19.94 19.45
N PRO A 49 21.55 -19.76 20.49
CA PRO A 49 21.21 -19.36 21.84
C PRO A 49 20.67 -17.94 21.91
N ALA A 50 19.93 -17.62 22.97
CA ALA A 50 19.47 -16.27 23.24
C ALA A 50 20.65 -15.35 23.54
N ASP A 51 20.56 -14.10 23.14
CA ASP A 51 21.56 -13.08 23.39
C ASP A 51 21.17 -12.13 24.54
N ALA A 52 21.80 -10.94 24.61
CA ALA A 52 21.55 -9.93 25.63
C ALA A 52 20.18 -9.23 25.47
N MET A 53 19.53 -9.37 24.33
CA MET A 53 18.24 -8.74 24.00
C MET A 53 17.21 -9.79 23.52
N PRO A 54 16.67 -10.65 24.39
CA PRO A 54 15.82 -11.78 23.99
C PRO A 54 14.56 -11.40 23.21
N VAL A 55 14.19 -10.12 23.17
CA VAL A 55 12.97 -9.63 22.49
C VAL A 55 13.12 -9.60 20.97
N ASP A 56 14.34 -9.46 20.45
CA ASP A 56 14.63 -9.50 19.02
C ASP A 56 15.12 -10.87 18.53
N ASP A 57 15.33 -11.81 19.43
CA ASP A 57 15.54 -13.23 19.13
C ASP A 57 14.29 -13.90 18.54
N VAL A 58 13.14 -13.22 18.53
CA VAL A 58 11.85 -13.79 18.12
C VAL A 58 11.22 -12.92 17.05
N ALA A 59 10.84 -13.55 15.96
CA ALA A 59 10.02 -12.91 14.92
C ALA A 59 8.75 -13.73 14.66
N TYR A 60 7.69 -13.01 14.28
CA TYR A 60 6.38 -13.57 14.04
C TYR A 60 5.98 -13.40 12.57
N ALA A 61 5.29 -14.39 12.04
CA ALA A 61 4.70 -14.37 10.72
C ALA A 61 3.32 -15.04 10.76
N ARG A 62 2.59 -14.99 9.67
CA ARG A 62 1.41 -15.84 9.47
C ARG A 62 1.60 -16.70 8.24
N VAL A 63 1.01 -17.87 8.24
CA VAL A 63 0.81 -18.65 7.02
C VAL A 63 -0.29 -17.93 6.24
N PRO A 64 -0.02 -17.41 5.04
CA PRO A 64 -1.09 -16.85 4.23
C PRO A 64 -2.13 -17.94 3.95
N PRO A 65 -3.42 -17.61 3.98
CA PRO A 65 -4.44 -18.58 3.57
C PRO A 65 -4.15 -19.01 2.13
N GLY A 66 -3.97 -20.29 1.92
CA GLY A 66 -3.80 -20.90 0.61
C GLY A 66 -5.14 -20.96 -0.12
N GLU A 67 -5.90 -19.86 -0.12
CA GLU A 67 -7.18 -19.82 -0.83
C GLU A 67 -6.93 -19.91 -2.32
N GLU A 68 -7.62 -20.84 -2.95
CA GLU A 68 -7.69 -20.93 -4.40
C GLU A 68 -8.22 -19.60 -4.95
N ILE A 69 -7.48 -19.02 -5.89
CA ILE A 69 -7.88 -17.79 -6.55
C ILE A 69 -8.39 -18.09 -7.96
N SER A 70 -9.60 -17.63 -8.26
CA SER A 70 -10.12 -17.65 -9.62
C SER A 70 -9.41 -16.56 -10.43
N VAL A 71 -8.81 -16.96 -11.55
CA VAL A 71 -8.19 -16.06 -12.53
C VAL A 71 -8.91 -16.25 -13.86
N ILE A 72 -9.48 -15.18 -14.38
CA ILE A 72 -10.31 -15.24 -15.60
C ILE A 72 -9.59 -14.54 -16.74
N GLY A 73 -9.24 -15.30 -17.78
CA GLY A 73 -8.61 -14.78 -18.98
C GLY A 73 -9.65 -14.37 -20.02
N LEU A 74 -9.57 -13.11 -20.50
CA LEU A 74 -10.46 -12.50 -21.49
C LEU A 74 -9.66 -12.01 -22.70
N GLY A 75 -10.23 -12.05 -23.87
CA GLY A 75 -9.65 -11.50 -25.10
C GLY A 75 -8.72 -12.47 -25.84
N LYS A 76 -7.58 -11.98 -26.34
CA LYS A 76 -6.58 -12.79 -27.01
C LYS A 76 -5.97 -13.79 -26.04
N ARG A 77 -5.82 -15.04 -26.49
CA ARG A 77 -5.30 -16.10 -25.63
C ARG A 77 -3.78 -16.23 -25.84
N SER A 78 -3.02 -15.80 -24.84
CA SER A 78 -1.59 -16.06 -24.78
C SER A 78 -1.30 -17.33 -23.98
N PRO A 79 -0.74 -18.37 -24.59
CA PRO A 79 -0.40 -19.59 -23.89
C PRO A 79 0.67 -19.37 -22.80
N TRP A 80 1.44 -18.30 -22.89
CA TRP A 80 2.43 -17.94 -21.89
C TRP A 80 1.79 -17.46 -20.60
N ILE A 81 0.77 -16.64 -20.72
CA ILE A 81 0.02 -16.08 -19.58
C ILE A 81 -0.72 -17.21 -18.86
N GLU A 82 -1.50 -17.99 -19.58
CA GLU A 82 -2.23 -19.12 -19.01
C GLU A 82 -1.30 -20.09 -18.28
N ARG A 83 -0.19 -20.50 -18.94
CA ARG A 83 0.78 -21.43 -18.34
C ARG A 83 1.43 -20.85 -17.08
N ALA A 84 1.73 -19.56 -17.07
CA ALA A 84 2.32 -18.90 -15.91
C ALA A 84 1.35 -18.87 -14.72
N PHE A 85 0.07 -18.56 -14.95
CA PHE A 85 -0.95 -18.61 -13.89
C PHE A 85 -1.21 -20.02 -13.40
N ARG A 86 -1.34 -20.99 -14.30
CA ARG A 86 -1.53 -22.43 -13.95
C ARG A 86 -0.31 -23.06 -13.26
N SER A 87 0.84 -22.40 -13.24
CA SER A 87 2.00 -22.89 -12.50
C SER A 87 1.83 -22.81 -10.97
N ASP A 88 0.90 -22.00 -10.48
CA ASP A 88 0.50 -21.97 -9.07
C ASP A 88 -0.66 -22.97 -8.87
N PRO A 89 -0.50 -24.01 -8.03
CA PRO A 89 -1.53 -25.03 -7.81
C PRO A 89 -2.81 -24.48 -7.17
N ASN A 90 -2.74 -23.31 -6.55
CA ASN A 90 -3.90 -22.66 -5.92
C ASN A 90 -4.54 -21.60 -6.85
N VAL A 91 -4.28 -21.65 -8.15
CA VAL A 91 -4.93 -20.81 -9.15
C VAL A 91 -5.90 -21.66 -9.98
N ALA A 92 -7.19 -21.34 -9.89
CA ALA A 92 -8.20 -21.80 -10.82
C ALA A 92 -8.25 -20.87 -12.03
N TRP A 93 -7.65 -21.29 -13.14
CA TRP A 93 -7.72 -20.54 -14.39
C TRP A 93 -8.99 -20.90 -15.16
N GLU A 94 -9.78 -19.90 -15.47
CA GLU A 94 -10.98 -20.00 -16.27
C GLU A 94 -10.89 -19.08 -17.50
N GLU A 95 -11.50 -19.52 -18.59
CA GLU A 95 -11.61 -18.71 -19.80
C GLU A 95 -12.99 -18.07 -19.85
N GLY A 96 -13.03 -16.77 -20.07
CA GLY A 96 -14.25 -16.01 -20.24
C GLY A 96 -14.24 -15.18 -21.51
N SER A 97 -15.32 -14.45 -21.69
CA SER A 97 -15.51 -13.49 -22.79
C SER A 97 -15.68 -12.09 -22.22
N VAL A 98 -15.47 -11.08 -23.05
CA VAL A 98 -15.72 -9.68 -22.64
C VAL A 98 -17.19 -9.43 -22.31
N SER A 99 -18.11 -10.19 -22.92
CA SER A 99 -19.54 -10.15 -22.58
C SER A 99 -19.83 -10.62 -21.14
N ASP A 100 -19.00 -11.48 -20.56
CA ASP A 100 -19.14 -11.91 -19.16
C ASP A 100 -18.80 -10.76 -18.20
N LEU A 101 -17.90 -9.87 -18.62
CA LEU A 101 -17.60 -8.63 -17.89
C LEU A 101 -18.81 -7.69 -17.90
N GLU A 102 -19.43 -7.48 -19.07
CA GLU A 102 -20.57 -6.60 -19.24
C GLU A 102 -21.83 -7.12 -18.56
N SER A 103 -22.03 -8.43 -18.54
CA SER A 103 -23.18 -9.08 -17.85
C SER A 103 -23.01 -9.17 -16.33
N GLY A 104 -21.82 -8.87 -15.80
CA GLY A 104 -21.51 -9.03 -14.39
C GLY A 104 -21.38 -10.49 -13.93
N ALA A 105 -21.11 -11.40 -14.86
CA ALA A 105 -20.93 -12.83 -14.56
C ALA A 105 -19.58 -13.14 -13.88
N ILE A 106 -18.66 -12.18 -13.86
CA ILE A 106 -17.35 -12.34 -13.19
C ILE A 106 -17.52 -12.43 -11.68
N PRO A 107 -17.03 -13.50 -11.03
CA PRO A 107 -17.12 -13.64 -9.58
C PRO A 107 -16.42 -12.50 -8.83
N PRO A 108 -16.99 -11.99 -7.73
CA PRO A 108 -16.34 -10.98 -6.90
C PRO A 108 -14.98 -11.47 -6.40
N GLY A 109 -13.95 -10.63 -6.58
CA GLY A 109 -12.58 -10.93 -6.15
C GLY A 109 -11.80 -11.87 -7.07
N ALA A 110 -12.29 -12.23 -8.25
CA ALA A 110 -11.46 -12.86 -9.27
C ALA A 110 -10.40 -11.87 -9.76
N LEU A 111 -9.22 -12.39 -10.09
CA LEU A 111 -8.22 -11.64 -10.86
C LEU A 111 -8.56 -11.76 -12.35
N VAL A 112 -8.85 -10.64 -12.99
CA VAL A 112 -9.21 -10.64 -14.42
C VAL A 112 -7.98 -10.26 -15.25
N VAL A 113 -7.67 -11.07 -16.25
CA VAL A 113 -6.59 -10.84 -17.21
C VAL A 113 -7.19 -10.57 -18.57
N ILE A 114 -6.95 -9.38 -19.11
CA ILE A 114 -7.50 -8.94 -20.40
C ILE A 114 -6.35 -8.74 -21.39
N GLU A 115 -6.42 -9.40 -22.53
CA GLU A 115 -5.41 -9.26 -23.59
C GLU A 115 -5.97 -8.62 -24.84
N GLY A 116 -5.27 -7.58 -25.35
CA GLY A 116 -5.57 -6.92 -26.62
C GLY A 116 -6.80 -6.02 -26.62
N GLN A 117 -7.39 -5.76 -25.45
CA GLN A 117 -8.59 -4.93 -25.32
C GLN A 117 -8.49 -4.03 -24.08
N CYS A 118 -9.25 -2.95 -24.09
CA CYS A 118 -9.47 -2.10 -22.91
C CYS A 118 -10.93 -2.26 -22.44
N PRO A 119 -11.18 -2.63 -21.18
CA PRO A 119 -12.54 -2.84 -20.70
C PRO A 119 -13.28 -1.51 -20.56
N THR A 120 -14.55 -1.49 -20.95
CA THR A 120 -15.48 -0.37 -20.73
C THR A 120 -16.16 -0.48 -19.37
N VAL A 121 -16.34 -1.70 -18.87
CA VAL A 121 -16.89 -2.03 -17.56
C VAL A 121 -15.82 -2.69 -16.71
N LEU A 122 -15.68 -2.24 -15.49
CA LEU A 122 -14.69 -2.78 -14.57
C LEU A 122 -15.34 -3.82 -13.64
N PRO A 123 -14.81 -5.06 -13.60
CA PRO A 123 -15.27 -6.05 -12.63
C PRO A 123 -14.89 -5.65 -11.20
N PRO A 124 -15.58 -6.19 -10.21
CA PRO A 124 -15.12 -6.07 -8.83
C PRO A 124 -13.87 -6.96 -8.63
N GLY A 125 -12.71 -6.37 -8.46
CA GLY A 125 -11.46 -7.10 -8.21
C GLY A 125 -10.25 -6.52 -8.93
N ASP A 126 -9.15 -7.24 -8.82
CA ASP A 126 -7.88 -6.85 -9.42
C ASP A 126 -7.82 -7.22 -10.91
N MET A 127 -7.02 -6.48 -11.67
CA MET A 127 -7.00 -6.63 -13.11
C MET A 127 -5.59 -6.48 -13.67
N LEU A 128 -5.26 -7.32 -14.65
CA LEU A 128 -4.10 -7.20 -15.52
C LEU A 128 -4.59 -6.96 -16.96
N ILE A 129 -4.22 -5.83 -17.54
CA ILE A 129 -4.54 -5.51 -18.93
C ILE A 129 -3.24 -5.54 -19.73
N LEU A 130 -3.22 -6.34 -20.78
CA LEU A 130 -2.05 -6.54 -21.63
C LEU A 130 -2.34 -6.05 -23.06
N ASN A 131 -1.41 -5.29 -23.63
CA ASN A 131 -1.41 -4.81 -25.01
C ASN A 131 -2.76 -4.22 -25.44
N PRO A 132 -3.36 -3.28 -24.71
CA PRO A 132 -4.61 -2.64 -25.11
C PRO A 132 -4.42 -1.87 -26.43
N PRO A 133 -5.49 -1.63 -27.21
CA PRO A 133 -5.42 -0.83 -28.42
C PRO A 133 -5.06 0.63 -28.11
N GLU A 134 -4.59 1.36 -29.13
CA GLU A 134 -4.34 2.80 -29.03
C GLU A 134 -5.64 3.56 -28.75
N GLY A 135 -5.56 4.54 -27.85
CA GLY A 135 -6.68 5.35 -27.43
C GLY A 135 -6.82 5.46 -25.91
N PRO A 136 -7.93 6.01 -25.43
CA PRO A 136 -8.23 6.09 -24.01
C PRO A 136 -8.39 4.69 -23.42
N CYS A 137 -7.73 4.43 -22.29
CA CYS A 137 -7.90 3.20 -21.52
C CYS A 137 -7.90 3.50 -20.02
N LEU A 138 -9.05 3.41 -19.39
CA LEU A 138 -9.28 3.78 -18.00
C LEU A 138 -8.84 5.22 -17.71
N THR A 139 -7.90 5.38 -16.78
CA THR A 139 -7.37 6.69 -16.36
C THR A 139 -6.16 7.15 -17.17
N THR A 140 -5.77 6.40 -18.21
CA THR A 140 -4.60 6.71 -19.04
C THR A 140 -4.93 6.70 -20.54
N THR A 141 -3.99 7.15 -21.34
CA THR A 141 -4.06 7.08 -22.80
C THR A 141 -2.97 6.15 -23.30
N VAL A 142 -3.36 5.14 -24.06
CA VAL A 142 -2.45 4.27 -24.79
C VAL A 142 -2.03 4.97 -26.08
N LYS A 143 -0.74 5.25 -26.20
CA LYS A 143 -0.14 5.96 -27.34
C LYS A 143 0.34 4.98 -28.41
N GLY A 144 0.92 5.53 -29.46
CA GLY A 144 1.45 4.77 -30.59
C GLY A 144 2.50 3.71 -30.20
N LEU A 145 2.71 2.82 -31.14
CA LEU A 145 3.65 1.70 -31.01
C LEU A 145 5.10 2.18 -31.19
N VAL A 146 6.00 1.66 -30.38
CA VAL A 146 7.44 1.88 -30.47
C VAL A 146 8.13 0.54 -30.72
N ASP A 147 9.06 0.53 -31.67
CA ASP A 147 9.85 -0.63 -32.02
C ASP A 147 11.07 -0.76 -31.10
N LYS A 148 11.30 -1.97 -30.60
CA LYS A 148 12.44 -2.37 -29.76
C LYS A 148 12.74 -1.41 -28.60
N PRO A 149 11.72 -1.07 -27.78
CA PRO A 149 11.94 -0.19 -26.65
C PRO A 149 12.92 -0.84 -25.64
N MET A 150 13.75 -0.01 -25.04
CA MET A 150 14.77 -0.46 -24.11
C MET A 150 14.36 -0.09 -22.67
N ILE A 151 14.12 -1.10 -21.83
CA ILE A 151 13.78 -0.88 -20.41
C ILE A 151 14.97 -0.19 -19.73
N THR A 152 14.70 0.91 -19.05
CA THR A 152 15.69 1.70 -18.30
C THR A 152 15.49 1.61 -16.80
N SER A 153 14.24 1.44 -16.34
CA SER A 153 13.92 1.28 -14.93
C SER A 153 12.56 0.61 -14.72
N TRP A 154 12.33 0.09 -13.53
CA TRP A 154 11.05 -0.45 -13.08
C TRP A 154 10.84 -0.17 -11.59
N ALA A 155 9.60 -0.26 -11.15
CA ALA A 155 9.16 0.05 -9.79
C ALA A 155 9.57 -1.07 -8.79
N THR A 156 10.84 -1.15 -8.40
CA THR A 156 11.37 -2.19 -7.52
C THR A 156 10.74 -2.20 -6.12
N ALA A 157 10.19 -1.08 -5.67
CA ALA A 157 9.46 -0.97 -4.40
C ALA A 157 8.01 -1.46 -4.48
N ASP A 158 7.47 -1.62 -5.69
CA ASP A 158 6.11 -2.12 -5.90
C ASP A 158 6.05 -3.64 -5.68
N GLN A 159 4.97 -4.10 -5.04
CA GLN A 159 4.81 -5.52 -4.72
C GLN A 159 4.79 -6.41 -5.96
N ARG A 160 4.30 -5.94 -7.10
CA ARG A 160 4.28 -6.65 -8.39
C ARG A 160 5.66 -6.97 -8.92
N PHE A 161 6.67 -6.15 -8.56
CA PHE A 161 8.06 -6.29 -8.99
C PHE A 161 9.00 -6.76 -7.88
N ARG A 162 8.45 -7.23 -6.78
CA ARG A 162 9.23 -7.73 -5.66
C ARG A 162 10.03 -8.98 -6.05
N PHE A 163 11.31 -8.99 -5.71
CA PHE A 163 12.25 -10.10 -5.93
C PHE A 163 12.51 -10.47 -7.40
N LEU A 164 12.21 -9.60 -8.34
CA LEU A 164 12.50 -9.84 -9.76
C LEU A 164 13.38 -8.75 -10.35
N THR A 165 14.03 -9.09 -11.48
CA THR A 165 14.75 -8.14 -12.32
C THR A 165 14.23 -8.21 -13.75
N LEU A 166 14.19 -7.08 -14.42
CA LEU A 166 13.87 -6.98 -15.84
C LEU A 166 15.12 -6.84 -16.73
N ASP A 167 16.31 -7.01 -16.14
CA ASP A 167 17.55 -6.97 -16.90
C ASP A 167 17.57 -8.01 -18.02
N GLY A 168 17.94 -7.56 -19.22
CA GLY A 168 17.99 -8.39 -20.42
C GLY A 168 16.61 -8.89 -20.89
N VAL A 169 15.52 -8.27 -20.44
CA VAL A 169 14.22 -8.42 -21.10
C VAL A 169 14.26 -7.59 -22.39
N LEU A 170 14.06 -8.28 -23.50
CA LEU A 170 14.01 -7.72 -24.84
C LEU A 170 12.58 -7.83 -25.36
N MET A 171 12.13 -6.82 -26.07
CA MET A 171 10.80 -6.79 -26.69
C MET A 171 10.90 -6.22 -28.10
N GLU A 172 10.05 -6.72 -28.99
CA GLU A 172 10.00 -6.24 -30.37
C GLU A 172 9.22 -4.94 -30.48
N LYS A 173 8.11 -4.86 -29.75
CA LYS A 173 7.21 -3.70 -29.80
C LYS A 173 6.57 -3.45 -28.44
N ALA A 174 6.30 -2.18 -28.14
CA ALA A 174 5.46 -1.77 -27.04
C ALA A 174 4.70 -0.49 -27.35
N ARG A 175 3.53 -0.31 -26.76
CA ARG A 175 2.78 0.94 -26.76
C ARG A 175 3.20 1.78 -25.56
N LEU A 176 3.38 3.07 -25.81
CA LEU A 176 3.65 4.01 -24.74
C LEU A 176 2.35 4.35 -24.00
N LEU A 177 2.46 4.56 -22.70
CA LEU A 177 1.36 4.92 -21.82
C LEU A 177 1.49 6.38 -21.38
N GLY A 178 0.40 7.13 -21.47
CA GLY A 178 0.33 8.51 -21.02
C GLY A 178 0.11 8.57 -19.51
N VAL A 179 1.18 8.47 -18.74
CA VAL A 179 1.13 8.51 -17.28
C VAL A 179 1.43 9.94 -16.81
N ASP A 180 0.46 10.56 -16.13
CA ASP A 180 0.60 11.95 -15.65
C ASP A 180 1.48 12.05 -14.41
N ASN A 181 1.51 10.98 -13.59
CA ASN A 181 2.29 10.94 -12.37
C ASN A 181 3.34 9.83 -12.44
N PRO A 182 4.65 10.15 -12.38
CA PRO A 182 5.73 9.16 -12.44
C PRO A 182 5.63 8.04 -11.37
N ARG A 183 4.93 8.27 -10.27
CA ARG A 183 4.70 7.24 -9.23
C ARG A 183 3.81 6.09 -9.70
N HIS A 184 3.04 6.30 -10.75
CA HIS A 184 2.20 5.29 -11.37
C HIS A 184 2.90 4.53 -12.50
N GLU A 185 4.12 4.90 -12.86
CA GLU A 185 4.92 4.16 -13.82
C GLU A 185 5.48 2.88 -13.17
N LEU A 186 5.20 1.75 -13.79
CA LEU A 186 5.67 0.44 -13.33
C LEU A 186 6.92 -0.03 -14.09
N ILE A 187 6.95 0.17 -15.41
CA ILE A 187 8.11 -0.10 -16.25
C ILE A 187 8.30 1.12 -17.16
N HIS A 188 9.51 1.66 -17.09
CA HIS A 188 9.91 2.78 -17.94
C HIS A 188 10.94 2.32 -18.97
N ALA A 189 10.67 2.58 -20.24
CA ALA A 189 11.60 2.43 -21.34
C ALA A 189 12.20 3.79 -21.69
N ARG A 190 13.23 3.81 -22.52
CA ARG A 190 13.87 5.06 -22.98
C ARG A 190 12.87 6.04 -23.59
N GLU A 191 11.86 5.52 -24.26
CA GLU A 191 10.83 6.27 -25.01
C GLU A 191 9.67 6.73 -24.11
N GLY A 192 9.52 6.16 -22.94
CA GLY A 192 8.48 6.47 -21.97
C GLY A 192 7.94 5.25 -21.22
N ALA A 193 6.87 5.44 -20.46
CA ALA A 193 6.25 4.36 -19.69
C ALA A 193 5.63 3.31 -20.62
N ILE A 194 5.91 2.03 -20.37
CA ILE A 194 5.36 0.87 -21.08
C ILE A 194 4.55 -0.06 -20.16
N ALA A 195 4.58 0.16 -18.85
CA ALA A 195 3.64 -0.41 -17.92
C ALA A 195 3.30 0.61 -16.84
N ALA A 196 2.06 0.62 -16.38
CA ALA A 196 1.53 1.60 -15.45
C ALA A 196 0.55 0.99 -14.46
N ASP A 197 0.48 1.61 -13.29
CA ASP A 197 -0.56 1.43 -12.30
C ASP A 197 -1.71 2.38 -12.60
N VAL A 198 -2.83 1.84 -13.04
CA VAL A 198 -4.06 2.59 -13.33
C VAL A 198 -5.17 2.22 -12.35
N SER A 199 -4.77 1.86 -11.12
CA SER A 199 -5.65 1.44 -10.05
C SER A 199 -6.67 2.53 -9.68
N LEU A 200 -7.84 2.06 -9.27
CA LEU A 200 -8.94 2.87 -8.79
C LEU A 200 -9.24 2.53 -7.33
N PRO A 201 -9.96 3.35 -6.57
CA PRO A 201 -10.32 3.03 -5.20
C PRO A 201 -10.95 1.63 -5.07
N GLY A 202 -10.31 0.76 -4.26
CA GLY A 202 -10.74 -0.61 -4.02
C GLY A 202 -10.42 -1.61 -5.14
N ARG A 203 -9.61 -1.26 -6.14
CA ARG A 203 -9.24 -2.13 -7.27
C ARG A 203 -7.83 -1.86 -7.73
N THR A 204 -7.01 -2.89 -7.82
CA THR A 204 -5.67 -2.77 -8.39
C THR A 204 -5.71 -3.13 -9.87
N VAL A 205 -5.29 -2.22 -10.71
CA VAL A 205 -5.25 -2.41 -12.15
C VAL A 205 -3.83 -2.18 -12.68
N THR A 206 -3.25 -3.24 -13.22
CA THR A 206 -1.93 -3.20 -13.85
C THR A 206 -2.14 -3.14 -15.37
N LEU A 207 -1.65 -2.09 -16.01
CA LEU A 207 -1.70 -1.91 -17.46
C LEU A 207 -0.30 -2.10 -18.05
N VAL A 208 -0.19 -3.01 -19.01
CA VAL A 208 1.06 -3.34 -19.73
C VAL A 208 0.87 -3.07 -21.20
N GLY A 209 1.68 -2.21 -21.77
CA GLY A 209 1.55 -1.71 -23.15
C GLY A 209 2.10 -2.64 -24.25
N PHE A 210 2.43 -3.91 -23.93
CA PHE A 210 3.00 -4.85 -24.89
C PHE A 210 2.38 -6.24 -24.81
N ASP A 211 2.47 -6.97 -25.93
CA ASP A 211 2.17 -8.39 -25.97
C ASP A 211 3.34 -9.18 -25.40
N VAL A 212 3.05 -10.05 -24.46
CA VAL A 212 4.08 -10.88 -23.81
C VAL A 212 4.76 -11.82 -24.83
N GLY A 213 4.03 -12.23 -25.86
CA GLY A 213 4.54 -13.06 -26.95
C GLY A 213 5.58 -12.35 -27.84
N ASP A 214 5.57 -11.03 -27.90
CA ASP A 214 6.53 -10.21 -28.63
C ASP A 214 7.79 -9.92 -27.79
N THR A 215 8.01 -10.66 -26.72
CA THR A 215 9.15 -10.48 -25.78
C THR A 215 9.84 -11.81 -25.47
N ASN A 216 11.07 -11.72 -24.97
CA ASN A 216 11.76 -12.87 -24.39
C ASN A 216 11.43 -13.07 -22.90
N TRP A 217 10.54 -12.26 -22.30
CA TRP A 217 10.22 -12.29 -20.89
C TRP A 217 9.63 -13.61 -20.41
N PRO A 218 8.72 -14.29 -21.16
CA PRO A 218 8.20 -15.61 -20.77
C PRO A 218 9.26 -16.70 -20.53
N TYR A 219 10.44 -16.53 -21.10
CA TYR A 219 11.56 -17.46 -20.92
C TYR A 219 12.44 -17.13 -19.70
N LYS A 220 12.08 -16.10 -18.93
CA LYS A 220 12.82 -15.65 -17.75
C LYS A 220 12.02 -15.95 -16.47
N ALA A 221 12.75 -16.32 -15.42
CA ALA A 221 12.15 -16.55 -14.10
C ALA A 221 11.39 -15.32 -13.58
N SER A 222 11.82 -14.11 -13.96
CA SER A 222 11.15 -12.86 -13.57
C SER A 222 9.72 -12.76 -14.09
N PHE A 223 9.35 -13.41 -15.18
CA PHE A 223 7.98 -13.44 -15.68
C PHE A 223 7.06 -14.25 -14.75
N VAL A 224 7.50 -15.43 -14.36
CA VAL A 224 6.75 -16.29 -13.43
C VAL A 224 6.62 -15.59 -12.07
N LEU A 225 7.69 -14.94 -11.60
CA LEU A 225 7.66 -14.16 -10.36
C LEU A 225 6.69 -12.98 -10.45
N PHE A 226 6.64 -12.27 -11.58
CA PHE A 226 5.68 -11.19 -11.79
C PHE A 226 4.23 -11.69 -11.70
N VAL A 227 3.91 -12.78 -12.42
CA VAL A 227 2.58 -13.38 -12.38
C VAL A 227 2.23 -13.85 -10.96
N ARG A 228 3.16 -14.51 -10.26
CA ARG A 228 2.98 -14.93 -8.89
C ARG A 228 2.75 -13.74 -7.95
N ASN A 229 3.49 -12.66 -8.12
CA ASN A 229 3.30 -11.46 -7.32
C ASN A 229 1.92 -10.83 -7.54
N LEU A 230 1.38 -10.85 -8.77
CA LEU A 230 0.01 -10.43 -9.05
C LEU A 230 -1.02 -11.32 -8.35
N VAL A 231 -0.83 -12.64 -8.37
CA VAL A 231 -1.68 -13.59 -7.66
C VAL A 231 -1.65 -13.35 -6.15
N GLU A 232 -0.46 -13.17 -5.57
CA GLU A 232 -0.31 -12.87 -4.14
C GLU A 232 -0.95 -11.53 -3.75
N LEU A 233 -0.83 -10.52 -4.60
CA LEU A 233 -1.48 -9.23 -4.41
C LEU A 233 -3.00 -9.38 -4.39
N ALA A 234 -3.56 -10.11 -5.37
CA ALA A 234 -4.99 -10.38 -5.44
C ALA A 234 -5.48 -11.25 -4.25
N ARG A 235 -4.69 -12.22 -3.80
CA ARG A 235 -4.97 -12.98 -2.56
C ARG A 235 -5.01 -12.06 -1.35
N THR A 236 -4.06 -11.13 -1.25
CA THR A 236 -4.00 -10.18 -0.14
C THR A 236 -5.23 -9.28 -0.10
N HIS A 237 -5.74 -8.87 -1.25
CA HIS A 237 -6.97 -8.07 -1.34
C HIS A 237 -8.23 -8.87 -1.03
N ARG A 238 -8.24 -10.16 -1.30
CA ARG A 238 -9.34 -11.07 -0.93
C ARG A 238 -9.25 -11.52 0.52
N SER A 239 -8.06 -11.97 0.92
CA SER A 239 -7.79 -12.32 2.31
C SER A 239 -7.57 -11.03 3.10
N HIS A 240 -8.59 -10.59 3.77
CA HIS A 240 -8.50 -9.47 4.68
C HIS A 240 -7.30 -9.64 5.61
N GLY A 241 -6.63 -8.56 5.95
CA GLY A 241 -5.48 -8.64 6.84
C GLY A 241 -4.46 -7.52 6.63
N VAL A 242 -3.27 -7.76 7.16
CA VAL A 242 -2.12 -6.86 7.02
C VAL A 242 -1.24 -7.37 5.90
N VAL A 243 -0.86 -6.48 4.99
CA VAL A 243 0.12 -6.80 3.95
C VAL A 243 1.51 -6.83 4.59
N GLY A 244 2.07 -8.03 4.70
CA GLY A 244 3.35 -8.25 5.38
C GLY A 244 3.22 -8.32 6.90
N ALA A 245 4.34 -8.10 7.61
CA ALA A 245 4.36 -7.96 9.05
C ALA A 245 4.33 -6.48 9.45
N GLY A 246 3.53 -6.14 10.46
CA GLY A 246 3.56 -4.83 11.07
C GLY A 246 4.82 -4.63 11.88
N LYS A 247 5.19 -3.36 12.11
CA LYS A 247 6.31 -2.99 12.96
C LYS A 247 5.81 -2.49 14.31
N ALA A 248 6.44 -2.93 15.39
CA ALA A 248 6.12 -2.46 16.73
C ALA A 248 6.32 -0.94 16.84
N GLY A 249 5.37 -0.25 17.45
CA GLY A 249 5.39 1.20 17.59
C GLY A 249 4.84 1.97 16.38
N GLU A 250 4.59 1.33 15.24
CA GLU A 250 4.03 1.98 14.04
C GLU A 250 2.55 1.64 13.85
N PRO A 251 1.76 2.54 13.25
CA PRO A 251 0.38 2.25 12.88
C PRO A 251 0.31 1.16 11.81
N VAL A 252 -0.57 0.19 12.00
CA VAL A 252 -0.77 -0.92 11.05
C VAL A 252 -2.09 -0.75 10.32
N ARG A 253 -2.04 -0.85 8.99
CA ARG A 253 -3.22 -0.83 8.12
C ARG A 253 -3.75 -2.25 7.96
N LEU A 254 -4.96 -2.46 8.43
CA LEU A 254 -5.66 -3.72 8.38
C LEU A 254 -6.77 -3.66 7.32
N ALA A 255 -6.62 -4.40 6.25
CA ALA A 255 -7.67 -4.56 5.25
C ALA A 255 -8.79 -5.45 5.80
N VAL A 256 -10.04 -5.00 5.65
CA VAL A 256 -11.24 -5.70 6.08
C VAL A 256 -12.32 -5.59 4.99
N PRO A 257 -13.36 -6.44 4.99
CA PRO A 257 -14.45 -6.30 4.04
C PRO A 257 -15.10 -4.90 4.10
N HIS A 258 -15.51 -4.36 2.96
CA HIS A 258 -16.10 -3.01 2.88
C HIS A 258 -17.37 -2.81 3.72
N HIS A 259 -18.09 -3.88 4.02
CA HIS A 259 -19.29 -3.83 4.88
C HIS A 259 -18.99 -3.78 6.38
N VAL A 260 -17.72 -3.98 6.77
CA VAL A 260 -17.29 -3.98 8.18
C VAL A 260 -17.11 -2.54 8.65
N GLN A 261 -17.79 -2.19 9.72
CA GLN A 261 -17.70 -0.86 10.35
C GLN A 261 -16.87 -0.87 11.63
N GLU A 262 -16.81 -2.03 12.29
CA GLU A 262 -16.09 -2.19 13.55
C GLU A 262 -15.28 -3.48 13.54
N VAL A 263 -14.04 -3.38 14.02
CA VAL A 263 -13.10 -4.50 14.13
C VAL A 263 -12.58 -4.56 15.56
N LYS A 264 -12.67 -5.73 16.15
CA LYS A 264 -12.07 -6.03 17.46
C LYS A 264 -10.69 -6.65 17.22
N VAL A 265 -9.64 -6.01 17.73
CA VAL A 265 -8.27 -6.53 17.68
C VAL A 265 -7.82 -6.96 19.06
N VAL A 266 -7.34 -8.19 19.17
CA VAL A 266 -6.76 -8.76 20.39
C VAL A 266 -5.28 -9.00 20.13
N GLY A 267 -4.44 -8.30 20.86
CA GLY A 267 -2.98 -8.39 20.77
C GLY A 267 -2.36 -9.28 21.85
N PRO A 268 -1.03 -9.37 21.87
CA PRO A 268 -0.29 -10.12 22.87
C PRO A 268 -0.59 -9.60 24.30
N GLY A 269 -0.92 -10.53 25.22
CA GLY A 269 -1.33 -10.21 26.58
C GLY A 269 -2.80 -9.79 26.70
N GLU A 270 -3.65 -10.24 25.76
CA GLU A 270 -5.11 -10.04 25.75
C GLU A 270 -5.58 -8.58 25.69
N VAL A 271 -4.69 -7.69 25.26
CA VAL A 271 -5.05 -6.29 25.06
C VAL A 271 -6.04 -6.19 23.91
N THR A 272 -7.26 -5.80 24.23
CA THR A 272 -8.35 -5.67 23.26
C THR A 272 -8.56 -4.21 22.85
N GLN A 273 -8.66 -3.97 21.55
CA GLN A 273 -8.96 -2.67 20.96
C GLN A 273 -10.16 -2.81 20.01
N SER A 274 -11.14 -1.90 20.10
CA SER A 274 -12.22 -1.77 19.11
C SER A 274 -11.92 -0.61 18.17
N LEU A 275 -11.84 -0.89 16.88
CA LEU A 275 -11.43 0.05 15.84
C LEU A 275 -12.57 0.26 14.85
N ARG A 276 -12.74 1.49 14.39
CA ARG A 276 -13.66 1.77 13.29
C ARG A 276 -12.97 1.50 11.95
N ALA A 277 -13.64 0.74 11.09
CA ALA A 277 -13.24 0.55 9.72
C ALA A 277 -13.99 1.52 8.80
N ARG A 278 -13.31 2.06 7.79
CA ARG A 278 -13.88 2.90 6.75
C ARG A 278 -13.32 2.45 5.40
N ASP A 279 -14.20 2.30 4.43
CA ASP A 279 -13.83 1.94 3.04
C ASP A 279 -12.95 0.67 2.94
N GLY A 280 -13.22 -0.32 3.80
CA GLY A 280 -12.46 -1.57 3.82
C GLY A 280 -11.11 -1.48 4.55
N LEU A 281 -10.85 -0.40 5.30
CA LEU A 281 -9.61 -0.20 6.03
C LEU A 281 -9.86 0.11 7.51
N ALA A 282 -9.19 -0.60 8.40
CA ALA A 282 -9.06 -0.26 9.81
C ALA A 282 -7.59 0.09 10.12
N ILE A 283 -7.36 1.08 10.96
CA ILE A 283 -6.01 1.47 11.37
C ILE A 283 -5.83 1.07 12.84
N VAL A 284 -4.88 0.16 13.08
CA VAL A 284 -4.39 -0.15 14.42
C VAL A 284 -3.38 0.93 14.78
N PRO A 285 -3.65 1.82 15.74
CA PRO A 285 -2.90 3.06 15.90
C PRO A 285 -1.45 2.83 16.34
N SER A 286 -1.22 1.89 17.23
CA SER A 286 0.13 1.41 17.56
C SER A 286 0.04 0.10 18.30
N THR A 287 1.02 -0.75 18.06
CA THR A 287 1.21 -1.99 18.80
C THR A 287 2.54 -1.90 19.56
N GLN A 288 2.47 -1.84 20.87
CA GLN A 288 3.67 -1.70 21.71
C GLN A 288 4.43 -3.02 21.89
N LYS A 289 3.80 -4.15 21.55
CA LYS A 289 4.39 -5.48 21.74
C LYS A 289 4.44 -6.24 20.44
N ALA A 290 5.60 -6.82 20.14
CA ALA A 290 5.75 -7.81 19.09
C ALA A 290 4.93 -9.06 19.42
N GLY A 291 4.38 -9.71 18.42
CA GLY A 291 3.59 -10.93 18.59
C GLY A 291 2.50 -11.08 17.55
N ILE A 292 1.71 -12.11 17.74
CA ILE A 292 0.55 -12.41 16.90
C ILE A 292 -0.66 -11.65 17.44
N ASN A 293 -1.36 -10.99 16.53
CA ASN A 293 -2.60 -10.26 16.79
C ASN A 293 -3.75 -10.91 16.05
N HIS A 294 -4.93 -10.92 16.67
CA HIS A 294 -6.17 -11.45 16.11
C HIS A 294 -7.16 -10.31 15.91
N ALA A 295 -7.54 -10.07 14.67
CA ALA A 295 -8.63 -9.15 14.35
C ALA A 295 -9.89 -9.96 14.03
N SER A 296 -11.03 -9.51 14.53
CA SER A 296 -12.34 -10.14 14.29
C SER A 296 -13.42 -9.09 14.08
N TRP A 297 -14.43 -9.43 13.29
CA TRP A 297 -15.60 -8.60 13.03
C TRP A 297 -16.86 -9.45 13.01
N GLY A 298 -17.99 -8.81 13.30
CA GLY A 298 -19.29 -9.45 13.40
C GLY A 298 -20.13 -9.36 12.13
N LYS A 299 -21.44 -9.14 12.33
CA LYS A 299 -22.45 -9.05 11.27
C LYS A 299 -22.11 -8.00 10.20
N PRO A 300 -22.60 -8.14 8.93
CA PRO A 300 -23.46 -9.23 8.46
C PRO A 300 -22.76 -10.55 8.19
N ILE A 301 -21.49 -10.53 7.84
CA ILE A 301 -20.67 -11.72 7.60
C ILE A 301 -19.53 -11.72 8.61
N PRO A 302 -19.57 -12.59 9.62
CA PRO A 302 -18.50 -12.67 10.60
C PRO A 302 -17.21 -13.17 9.96
N GLY A 303 -16.09 -12.64 10.43
CA GLY A 303 -14.78 -13.06 9.97
C GLY A 303 -13.68 -12.73 10.95
N SER A 304 -12.52 -13.30 10.73
CA SER A 304 -11.34 -13.03 11.52
C SER A 304 -10.08 -13.14 10.68
N VAL A 305 -9.03 -12.47 11.11
CA VAL A 305 -7.71 -12.55 10.48
C VAL A 305 -6.63 -12.43 11.53
N VAL A 306 -5.55 -13.16 11.31
CA VAL A 306 -4.34 -13.11 12.13
C VAL A 306 -3.30 -12.26 11.42
N PHE A 307 -2.57 -11.42 12.15
CA PHE A 307 -1.45 -10.67 11.64
C PHE A 307 -0.32 -10.57 12.65
N ALA A 308 0.90 -10.43 12.15
CA ALA A 308 2.10 -10.40 12.96
C ALA A 308 2.62 -8.97 13.13
N ILE A 309 3.13 -8.67 14.31
CA ILE A 309 3.88 -7.46 14.62
C ILE A 309 5.27 -7.87 15.08
N ASN A 310 6.29 -7.26 14.51
CA ASN A 310 7.68 -7.56 14.83
C ASN A 310 8.42 -6.33 15.34
N LEU A 311 9.41 -6.55 16.17
CA LEU A 311 10.44 -5.58 16.49
C LEU A 311 11.51 -5.69 15.37
N THR A 312 11.65 -4.65 14.54
CA THR A 312 12.57 -4.64 13.39
C THR A 312 13.41 -3.38 13.37
N SER A 313 14.00 -3.02 14.49
CA SER A 313 14.86 -1.84 14.61
C SER A 313 16.33 -2.26 14.74
N GLU A 314 17.13 -2.04 13.71
CA GLU A 314 18.58 -2.31 13.76
C GLU A 314 19.28 -1.48 14.84
N ASN A 315 18.80 -0.28 15.12
CA ASN A 315 19.39 0.61 16.12
C ASN A 315 19.11 0.16 17.56
N GLU A 316 17.97 -0.49 17.79
CA GLU A 316 17.58 -1.00 19.10
C GLU A 316 18.20 -2.38 19.37
N SER A 317 18.45 -3.17 18.33
CA SER A 317 19.13 -4.46 18.43
C SER A 317 20.67 -4.32 18.56
N ASP A 318 21.23 -3.14 18.32
CA ASP A 318 22.65 -2.88 18.53
C ASP A 318 22.92 -2.48 19.99
N VAL A 319 23.03 -3.49 20.87
CA VAL A 319 23.29 -3.33 22.31
C VAL A 319 24.77 -3.15 22.67
N ARG A 320 25.65 -2.93 21.66
CA ARG A 320 27.07 -2.68 21.93
C ARG A 320 27.21 -1.37 22.68
N ASP A 321 28.12 -1.36 23.68
CA ASP A 321 28.52 -0.15 24.38
C ASP A 321 29.05 0.88 23.37
N LYS A 322 28.24 1.87 23.04
CA LYS A 322 28.70 3.04 22.31
C LYS A 322 29.30 4.00 23.33
N PRO A 323 30.57 4.36 23.22
CA PRO A 323 31.13 5.37 24.08
C PRO A 323 30.24 6.62 23.91
N LEU A 324 29.60 7.04 25.00
CA LEU A 324 28.92 8.33 25.04
C LEU A 324 30.00 9.38 24.89
N GLU A 325 30.31 9.75 23.67
CA GLU A 325 31.10 10.95 23.40
C GLU A 325 30.27 12.16 23.80
N PHE A 326 30.32 12.48 25.10
CA PHE A 326 29.95 13.80 25.54
C PHE A 326 31.00 14.73 24.95
N THR A 327 30.76 15.28 23.79
CA THR A 327 31.47 16.46 23.33
C THR A 327 31.23 17.52 24.40
N SER A 328 32.23 17.71 25.23
CA SER A 328 32.24 18.70 26.32
C SER A 328 32.28 20.14 25.79
N SER A 329 32.02 20.35 24.51
CA SER A 329 31.84 21.66 23.91
C SER A 329 30.38 22.07 24.09
N ASP A 330 30.15 22.90 25.10
CA ASP A 330 28.98 23.76 25.24
C ASP A 330 27.64 23.18 25.68
N VAL A 331 27.61 22.10 26.45
CA VAL A 331 26.47 21.88 27.34
C VAL A 331 26.72 22.81 28.57
N LYS A 332 26.40 24.09 28.44
CA LYS A 332 26.08 24.92 29.60
C LYS A 332 24.96 24.18 30.31
N THR A 333 25.26 23.58 31.46
CA THR A 333 24.25 23.10 32.39
C THR A 333 23.39 24.29 32.78
N THR A 334 22.32 24.52 32.02
CA THR A 334 21.30 25.49 32.40
C THR A 334 20.60 24.88 33.62
N THR A 335 20.82 25.53 34.77
CA THR A 335 20.07 25.21 35.98
C THR A 335 18.58 25.33 35.67
N ALA A 336 17.71 24.59 36.39
CA ALA A 336 16.27 24.61 36.15
C ALA A 336 15.68 26.04 36.15
N GLU A 337 16.33 26.97 36.85
CA GLU A 337 16.02 28.40 36.90
C GLU A 337 16.30 29.11 35.56
N GLN A 338 17.35 28.75 34.83
CA GLN A 338 17.65 29.31 33.51
C GLN A 338 16.72 28.75 32.39
N VAL A 339 16.24 27.50 32.52
CA VAL A 339 15.25 26.95 31.62
C VAL A 339 13.90 27.66 31.77
N SER A 340 13.53 28.06 33.01
CA SER A 340 12.31 28.80 33.28
C SER A 340 12.36 30.25 32.69
N GLN A 341 13.55 30.83 32.58
CA GLN A 341 13.72 32.17 32.00
C GLN A 341 13.78 32.19 30.46
N SER A 342 14.04 31.03 29.81
CA SER A 342 14.06 30.95 28.34
C SER A 342 12.68 30.94 27.71
N HIS A 343 11.62 30.74 28.49
CA HIS A 343 10.22 30.80 28.07
C HIS A 343 9.55 32.16 28.44
N THR A 344 10.25 33.26 28.28
CA THR A 344 9.54 34.53 28.25
C THR A 344 8.74 34.57 26.95
N GLU A 345 7.52 34.13 27.02
CA GLU A 345 6.58 34.21 25.91
C GLU A 345 6.31 35.68 25.61
N TRP A 346 6.90 36.17 24.54
CA TRP A 346 6.59 37.51 24.00
C TRP A 346 5.20 37.57 23.37
N SER A 347 4.47 36.48 23.40
CA SER A 347 3.11 36.35 22.88
C SER A 347 2.13 37.32 23.50
N TRP A 348 2.28 37.64 24.81
CA TRP A 348 1.43 38.64 25.47
C TRP A 348 1.65 40.06 24.90
N LEU A 349 2.88 40.40 24.51
CA LEU A 349 3.20 41.69 23.93
C LEU A 349 2.61 41.87 22.54
N LEU A 350 2.62 40.78 21.74
CA LEU A 350 1.93 40.72 20.45
C LEU A 350 0.42 40.81 20.61
N ALA A 351 -0.14 40.14 21.63
CA ALA A 351 -1.57 40.22 21.95
C ALA A 351 -1.98 41.66 22.37
N VAL A 352 -1.19 42.36 23.16
CA VAL A 352 -1.43 43.74 23.53
C VAL A 352 -1.35 44.68 22.32
N LEU A 353 -0.37 44.46 21.42
CA LEU A 353 -0.26 45.23 20.18
C LEU A 353 -1.45 45.02 19.26
N ALA A 354 -1.90 43.77 19.11
CA ALA A 354 -3.09 43.42 18.33
C ALA A 354 -4.33 44.11 18.91
N LEU A 355 -4.53 44.03 20.22
CA LEU A 355 -5.63 44.69 20.91
C LEU A 355 -5.61 46.22 20.72
N ALA A 356 -4.42 46.86 20.84
CA ALA A 356 -4.25 48.29 20.61
C ALA A 356 -4.58 48.69 19.17
N ALA A 357 -4.20 47.84 18.19
CA ALA A 357 -4.54 48.05 16.78
C ALA A 357 -6.07 48.00 16.55
N VAL A 358 -6.75 47.03 17.13
CA VAL A 358 -8.22 46.90 17.04
C VAL A 358 -8.91 48.11 17.70
N ILE A 359 -8.47 48.55 18.87
CA ILE A 359 -9.01 49.72 19.55
C ILE A 359 -8.80 50.98 18.70
N THR A 360 -7.64 51.11 18.09
CA THR A 360 -7.32 52.25 17.21
C THR A 360 -8.19 52.27 15.96
N ASP A 361 -8.44 51.10 15.37
CA ASP A 361 -9.29 50.97 14.19
C ASP A 361 -10.77 51.25 14.51
N VAL A 362 -11.27 50.75 15.63
CA VAL A 362 -12.63 51.05 16.12
C VAL A 362 -12.76 52.56 16.40
N TRP A 363 -11.75 53.19 17.06
CA TRP A 363 -11.75 54.62 17.33
C TRP A 363 -11.68 55.44 16.04
N TYR A 364 -10.90 55.05 15.06
CA TYR A 364 -10.84 55.67 13.75
C TYR A 364 -12.14 55.58 12.99
N LEU A 365 -12.77 54.40 12.99
CA LEU A 365 -14.07 54.17 12.35
C LEU A 365 -15.22 54.94 13.02
N THR A 366 -15.19 55.11 14.35
CA THR A 366 -16.22 55.86 15.08
C THR A 366 -16.04 57.37 14.95
N ARG A 367 -14.86 57.87 14.65
CA ARG A 367 -14.58 59.31 14.43
C ARG A 367 -14.76 59.76 12.98
N LYS A 368 -14.93 58.90 12.01
CA LYS A 368 -15.24 59.32 10.64
C LYS A 368 -16.60 60.00 10.61
N PRO A 369 -16.71 61.27 10.13
CA PRO A 369 -17.98 61.95 9.96
C PRO A 369 -18.80 61.15 8.96
N ARG A 370 -20.08 60.89 9.35
CA ARG A 370 -21.08 60.22 8.50
C ARG A 370 -21.11 60.90 7.14
N PHE A 371 -20.67 60.21 6.10
CA PHE A 371 -20.93 60.65 4.73
C PHE A 371 -22.45 60.78 4.55
N ARG A 372 -22.89 61.99 4.25
CA ARG A 372 -24.27 62.28 3.84
C ARG A 372 -24.58 61.40 2.63
N SER A 373 -25.59 60.56 2.76
CA SER A 373 -26.18 59.84 1.64
C SER A 373 -26.73 60.84 0.63
N LEU A 374 -26.10 60.95 -0.54
CA LEU A 374 -26.71 61.61 -1.69
C LEU A 374 -27.84 60.71 -2.20
N SER A 375 -29.04 61.01 -1.73
CA SER A 375 -30.26 60.46 -2.32
C SER A 375 -30.45 61.07 -3.70
N ALA A 376 -30.00 60.39 -4.73
CA ALA A 376 -30.36 60.71 -6.11
C ALA A 376 -31.82 60.31 -6.34
N THR A 377 -32.66 61.34 -6.33
CA THR A 377 -34.06 61.26 -6.71
C THR A 377 -34.14 60.97 -8.24
N LEU A 378 -34.30 59.74 -8.61
CA LEU A 378 -34.70 59.36 -9.98
C LEU A 378 -36.21 59.58 -10.08
N GLN A 379 -36.64 60.69 -10.70
CA GLN A 379 -37.99 60.85 -11.18
C GLN A 379 -38.23 59.95 -12.37
N PRO A 380 -39.34 59.21 -12.42
CA PRO A 380 -39.72 58.44 -13.60
C PRO A 380 -40.30 59.33 -14.65
N LYS A 381 -39.71 59.36 -15.84
CA LYS A 381 -40.22 60.03 -17.06
C LYS A 381 -41.47 59.30 -17.54
N ARG A 382 -42.62 60.02 -17.55
CA ARG A 382 -43.88 59.58 -18.14
C ARG A 382 -43.73 59.36 -19.62
N PRO A 383 -44.30 58.33 -20.25
CA PRO A 383 -44.38 58.23 -21.68
C PRO A 383 -45.49 59.09 -22.21
N GLU A 384 -45.19 59.92 -23.22
CA GLU A 384 -46.15 60.64 -24.04
C GLU A 384 -46.96 59.65 -24.90
N ARG A 385 -48.31 59.77 -24.78
CA ARG A 385 -49.23 59.18 -25.72
C ARG A 385 -49.24 60.06 -26.97
N THR A 386 -48.86 59.56 -28.11
CA THR A 386 -49.21 60.08 -29.41
C THR A 386 -50.42 59.31 -29.93
N ALA A 387 -51.49 60.08 -30.12
CA ALA A 387 -52.66 59.64 -30.86
C ALA A 387 -52.38 59.86 -32.37
N THR A 388 -52.62 58.91 -33.16
CA THR A 388 -53.43 58.80 -34.42
C THR A 388 -53.27 57.40 -34.99
#